data_ddf2e96699db2a771d245adbf8f0e08a
#
_entry.id   ddf2e96699db2a771d245adbf8f0e08a
#
_cell.length_a   1.000
_cell.length_b   1.000
_cell.length_c   1.000
_cell.angle_alpha   90.00
_cell.angle_beta   90.00
_cell.angle_gamma   90.00
#
_symmetry.space_group_name_H-M   'P 1'
#
loop_
_entity.id
_entity.type
_entity.pdbx_description
1 polymer ?
#
loop_
_entity_poly.entity_id
_entity_poly.type
_entity_poly.pdbx_seq_one_letter_code
_entity_poly.pdbx_strand_id
1 'polypeptide(L)'
;MIANKQTLTLLAILLLAPAIASAAAPKLKLPPLPQGKADTFVVMSFNILKGGGHVPRVGFPNGAFGGSRKDDIARVITACRADVVGVQEDDASDGLLKELGRDWHRAGNVYAKHPLTQIAGGVRVHLPNNRSVVVVNTHWWPTGGYGPSVVQKRLEKGDVPQDLDKFETQILKATSGIARGPRGYLNLINRVKPLIEAGEVVVVTGDFNEPSHQDWTQAAAERGMDRWVKNTSGRPLRFKVAWAGSVALEKAGLSDAYRTRFPDEIKKPGNTWTPPYPDGLPGRQPYHHQVLDRIDRIHF
;
A
#
# COMPACT_ATOMS: atom_id res chain seq x y z
N MET A 1 -26.86 -19.41 22.68
CA MET A 1 -26.10 -19.74 21.44
C MET A 1 -24.87 -18.85 21.44
N ILE A 2 -23.72 -19.44 21.73
CA ILE A 2 -22.43 -18.70 21.82
C ILE A 2 -21.90 -18.65 20.40
N ALA A 3 -21.91 -17.46 19.81
CA ALA A 3 -21.32 -17.24 18.50
C ALA A 3 -19.80 -17.42 18.62
N ASN A 4 -19.29 -18.43 17.99
CA ASN A 4 -17.87 -18.74 17.89
C ASN A 4 -17.21 -17.67 17.03
N LYS A 5 -16.65 -16.63 17.64
CA LYS A 5 -15.81 -15.63 16.95
C LYS A 5 -14.53 -16.33 16.52
N GLN A 6 -14.51 -16.87 15.31
CA GLN A 6 -13.28 -17.34 14.70
C GLN A 6 -12.44 -16.12 14.32
N THR A 7 -11.29 -16.01 14.94
CA THR A 7 -10.33 -14.94 14.71
C THR A 7 -9.64 -15.19 13.36
N LEU A 8 -9.95 -14.37 12.36
CA LEU A 8 -9.20 -14.35 11.09
C LEU A 8 -7.84 -13.70 11.39
N THR A 9 -6.75 -14.48 11.27
CA THR A 9 -5.40 -13.92 11.39
C THR A 9 -4.98 -13.41 10.02
N LEU A 10 -5.03 -12.10 9.85
CA LEU A 10 -4.57 -11.43 8.63
C LEU A 10 -3.05 -11.21 8.74
N LEU A 11 -2.28 -11.82 7.86
CA LEU A 11 -0.85 -11.55 7.71
C LEU A 11 -0.66 -10.60 6.52
N ALA A 12 -0.46 -9.32 6.80
CA ALA A 12 -0.06 -8.35 5.79
C ALA A 12 1.43 -8.49 5.52
N ILE A 13 1.81 -8.99 4.36
CA ILE A 13 3.21 -9.03 3.92
C ILE A 13 3.41 -7.88 2.95
N LEU A 14 4.13 -6.88 3.43
CA LEU A 14 4.56 -5.74 2.65
C LEU A 14 5.99 -5.99 2.19
N LEU A 15 6.21 -6.09 0.91
CA LEU A 15 7.53 -6.31 0.33
C LEU A 15 8.07 -5.06 -0.33
N LEU A 16 9.19 -4.60 0.19
CA LEU A 16 10.12 -3.75 -0.56
C LEU A 16 10.81 -4.64 -1.61
N ALA A 17 10.51 -4.44 -2.87
CA ALA A 17 11.25 -5.08 -3.95
C ALA A 17 12.61 -4.37 -4.12
N PRO A 18 13.74 -5.00 -3.82
CA PRO A 18 15.04 -4.43 -4.16
C PRO A 18 15.22 -4.42 -5.68
N ALA A 19 15.74 -3.33 -6.22
CA ALA A 19 16.26 -3.30 -7.58
C ALA A 19 17.44 -4.29 -7.66
N ILE A 20 17.28 -5.38 -8.40
CA ILE A 20 18.29 -6.41 -8.51
C ILE A 20 19.03 -6.22 -9.84
N ALA A 21 20.29 -5.81 -9.74
CA ALA A 21 21.27 -6.17 -10.74
C ALA A 21 21.49 -7.70 -10.65
N SER A 22 21.56 -8.37 -11.78
CA SER A 22 21.72 -9.80 -12.05
C SER A 22 22.65 -10.63 -11.14
N ALA A 23 22.44 -10.57 -9.83
CA ALA A 23 22.95 -11.53 -8.87
C ALA A 23 21.80 -12.44 -8.44
N ALA A 24 22.06 -13.72 -8.18
CA ALA A 24 21.05 -14.66 -7.74
C ALA A 24 20.16 -14.02 -6.68
N ALA A 25 18.85 -13.97 -6.95
CA ALA A 25 17.90 -13.29 -6.11
C ALA A 25 18.09 -13.70 -4.63
N PRO A 26 18.25 -12.75 -3.70
CA PRO A 26 18.41 -13.09 -2.31
C PRO A 26 17.20 -13.91 -1.86
N LYS A 27 17.45 -15.03 -1.18
CA LYS A 27 16.36 -15.85 -0.64
C LYS A 27 15.53 -14.98 0.31
N LEU A 28 14.31 -14.70 -0.08
CA LEU A 28 13.38 -13.89 0.70
C LEU A 28 13.13 -14.62 2.05
N LYS A 29 13.62 -14.06 3.14
CA LYS A 29 13.33 -14.56 4.49
C LYS A 29 11.96 -14.04 4.91
N LEU A 30 10.92 -14.80 4.59
CA LEU A 30 9.57 -14.51 5.09
C LEU A 30 9.49 -14.89 6.58
N PRO A 31 8.73 -14.12 7.38
CA PRO A 31 8.38 -14.55 8.72
C PRO A 31 7.65 -15.91 8.62
N PRO A 32 7.82 -16.80 9.61
CA PRO A 32 7.06 -18.03 9.64
C PRO A 32 5.56 -17.70 9.66
N LEU A 33 4.77 -18.45 8.89
CA LEU A 33 3.32 -18.35 9.02
C LEU A 33 2.94 -18.76 10.45
N PRO A 34 1.88 -18.15 11.02
CA PRO A 34 1.38 -18.57 12.32
C PRO A 34 1.20 -20.10 12.34
N GLN A 35 1.92 -20.78 13.25
CA GLN A 35 1.80 -22.22 13.38
C GLN A 35 0.43 -22.56 13.98
N GLY A 36 -0.22 -23.56 13.44
CA GLY A 36 -1.27 -24.29 14.16
C GLY A 36 -2.72 -23.97 13.85
N LYS A 37 -3.03 -23.24 12.77
CA LYS A 37 -4.44 -23.17 12.32
C LYS A 37 -4.53 -23.59 10.86
N ALA A 38 -5.28 -24.64 10.61
CA ALA A 38 -5.52 -25.22 9.28
C ALA A 38 -6.15 -24.25 8.26
N ASP A 39 -6.52 -23.04 8.69
CA ASP A 39 -7.31 -22.07 7.95
C ASP A 39 -6.64 -20.68 7.87
N THR A 40 -5.36 -20.63 7.54
CA THR A 40 -4.67 -19.35 7.30
C THR A 40 -4.94 -18.92 5.87
N PHE A 41 -5.46 -17.69 5.70
CA PHE A 41 -5.67 -17.06 4.40
C PHE A 41 -4.75 -15.85 4.28
N VAL A 42 -3.83 -15.89 3.32
CA VAL A 42 -2.78 -14.87 3.14
C VAL A 42 -3.21 -13.87 2.07
N VAL A 43 -3.37 -12.63 2.49
CA VAL A 43 -3.72 -11.50 1.61
C VAL A 43 -2.49 -10.65 1.34
N MET A 44 -2.29 -10.26 0.09
CA MET A 44 -1.20 -9.39 -0.36
C MET A 44 -1.74 -8.16 -1.08
N SER A 45 -1.10 -7.01 -0.88
CA SER A 45 -1.25 -5.81 -1.72
C SER A 45 0.06 -5.56 -2.45
N PHE A 46 0.02 -5.33 -3.77
CA PHE A 46 1.25 -5.17 -4.55
C PHE A 46 1.08 -4.23 -5.74
N ASN A 47 1.65 -3.03 -5.65
CA ASN A 47 1.81 -2.17 -6.82
C ASN A 47 2.98 -2.70 -7.66
N ILE A 48 2.71 -3.13 -8.88
CA ILE A 48 3.68 -3.78 -9.78
C ILE A 48 4.32 -2.83 -10.80
N LEU A 49 4.02 -1.56 -10.71
CA LEU A 49 4.52 -0.50 -11.59
C LEU A 49 4.30 -0.81 -13.09
N LYS A 50 3.29 -0.14 -13.68
CA LYS A 50 3.02 -0.20 -15.12
C LYS A 50 2.89 -1.63 -15.69
N GLY A 51 2.11 -2.46 -15.05
CA GLY A 51 1.85 -3.83 -15.47
C GLY A 51 3.05 -4.77 -15.38
N GLY A 52 4.09 -4.40 -14.65
CA GLY A 52 5.34 -5.16 -14.64
C GLY A 52 6.07 -5.16 -15.99
N GLY A 53 5.64 -4.32 -16.93
CA GLY A 53 6.22 -4.21 -18.26
C GLY A 53 7.42 -3.27 -18.35
N HIS A 54 7.86 -3.03 -19.57
CA HIS A 54 8.91 -2.06 -19.88
C HIS A 54 8.40 -0.62 -19.64
N VAL A 55 9.17 0.21 -18.95
CA VAL A 55 8.76 1.56 -18.57
C VAL A 55 9.71 2.62 -19.13
N PRO A 56 9.60 2.97 -20.42
CA PRO A 56 10.56 3.87 -21.07
C PRO A 56 10.44 5.34 -20.64
N ARG A 57 9.38 5.72 -19.90
CA ARG A 57 9.04 7.15 -19.67
C ARG A 57 8.94 7.61 -18.21
N VAL A 58 9.38 6.83 -17.24
CA VAL A 58 9.24 7.23 -15.82
C VAL A 58 10.58 7.57 -15.16
N GLY A 59 11.54 8.10 -15.93
CA GLY A 59 12.85 8.47 -15.42
C GLY A 59 13.77 7.28 -15.10
N PHE A 60 13.39 6.08 -15.56
CA PHE A 60 14.25 4.91 -15.46
C PHE A 60 14.95 4.67 -16.80
N PRO A 61 16.27 4.51 -16.83
CA PRO A 61 16.94 4.09 -18.06
C PRO A 61 16.41 2.72 -18.50
N ASN A 62 16.34 2.50 -19.81
CA ASN A 62 15.77 1.30 -20.44
C ASN A 62 16.34 -0.03 -19.93
N GLY A 63 17.39 -0.06 -19.17
CA GLY A 63 17.98 -1.26 -18.60
C GLY A 63 17.73 -1.46 -17.11
N ALA A 64 17.13 -0.47 -16.43
CA ALA A 64 16.97 -0.54 -14.96
C ALA A 64 16.08 -1.71 -14.51
N PHE A 65 15.17 -2.15 -15.37
CA PHE A 65 14.25 -3.27 -15.07
C PHE A 65 14.24 -4.35 -16.16
N GLY A 66 15.10 -4.29 -17.17
CA GLY A 66 15.37 -5.41 -18.08
C GLY A 66 14.22 -5.91 -18.97
N GLY A 67 13.14 -5.15 -19.13
CA GLY A 67 11.96 -5.59 -19.90
C GLY A 67 10.78 -6.01 -19.04
N SER A 68 10.07 -7.10 -19.39
CA SER A 68 8.98 -7.62 -18.58
C SER A 68 9.50 -8.22 -17.29
N ARG A 69 8.83 -7.92 -16.17
CA ARG A 69 9.14 -8.41 -14.82
C ARG A 69 8.01 -9.28 -14.26
N LYS A 70 7.11 -9.74 -15.14
CA LYS A 70 5.92 -10.49 -14.70
C LYS A 70 6.27 -11.82 -14.04
N ASP A 71 7.32 -12.47 -14.52
CA ASP A 71 7.87 -13.69 -13.89
C ASP A 71 8.47 -13.40 -12.51
N ASP A 72 9.22 -12.31 -12.33
CA ASP A 72 9.73 -11.87 -11.03
C ASP A 72 8.61 -11.55 -10.06
N ILE A 73 7.59 -10.83 -10.54
CA ILE A 73 6.39 -10.49 -9.75
C ILE A 73 5.66 -11.77 -9.31
N ALA A 74 5.46 -12.71 -10.21
CA ALA A 74 4.83 -14.00 -9.91
C ALA A 74 5.66 -14.80 -8.87
N ARG A 75 7.00 -14.79 -9.01
CA ARG A 75 7.90 -15.42 -8.02
C ARG A 75 7.77 -14.78 -6.64
N VAL A 76 7.67 -13.47 -6.56
CA VAL A 76 7.46 -12.74 -5.29
C VAL A 76 6.12 -13.14 -4.67
N ILE A 77 5.03 -13.09 -5.42
CA ILE A 77 3.68 -13.46 -4.96
C ILE A 77 3.68 -14.90 -4.42
N THR A 78 4.30 -15.83 -5.15
CA THR A 78 4.39 -17.23 -4.78
C THR A 78 5.27 -17.43 -3.53
N ALA A 79 6.43 -16.77 -3.47
CA ALA A 79 7.34 -16.85 -2.33
C ALA A 79 6.69 -16.32 -1.05
N CYS A 80 5.82 -15.30 -1.16
CA CYS A 80 5.02 -14.79 -0.05
C CYS A 80 3.88 -15.70 0.35
N ARG A 81 3.66 -16.78 -0.37
CA ARG A 81 2.58 -17.76 -0.13
C ARG A 81 1.20 -17.09 -0.13
N ALA A 82 1.04 -16.02 -0.94
CA ALA A 82 -0.24 -15.34 -1.05
C ALA A 82 -1.33 -16.30 -1.58
N ASP A 83 -2.51 -16.21 -1.00
CA ASP A 83 -3.71 -16.91 -1.46
C ASP A 83 -4.56 -15.97 -2.32
N VAL A 84 -4.47 -14.67 -2.04
CA VAL A 84 -5.04 -13.60 -2.85
C VAL A 84 -4.12 -12.40 -2.89
N VAL A 85 -4.05 -11.73 -4.02
CA VAL A 85 -3.33 -10.47 -4.18
C VAL A 85 -4.18 -9.43 -4.90
N GLY A 86 -4.29 -8.24 -4.31
CA GLY A 86 -4.76 -7.04 -4.98
C GLY A 86 -3.58 -6.35 -5.64
N VAL A 87 -3.63 -6.23 -6.96
CA VAL A 87 -2.55 -5.67 -7.77
C VAL A 87 -2.90 -4.25 -8.17
N GLN A 88 -1.99 -3.31 -7.97
CA GLN A 88 -2.11 -1.95 -8.47
C GLN A 88 -1.18 -1.75 -9.66
N GLU A 89 -1.56 -0.81 -10.54
CA GLU A 89 -0.89 -0.55 -11.82
C GLU A 89 -0.84 -1.77 -12.75
N ASP A 90 -1.77 -2.70 -12.62
CA ASP A 90 -1.92 -3.82 -13.56
C ASP A 90 -2.26 -3.31 -14.98
N ASP A 91 -1.67 -3.93 -16.00
CA ASP A 91 -1.92 -3.59 -17.41
C ASP A 91 -3.18 -4.27 -17.99
N ALA A 92 -3.94 -4.93 -17.12
CA ALA A 92 -5.13 -5.69 -17.47
C ALA A 92 -4.91 -6.84 -18.48
N SER A 93 -3.66 -7.18 -18.80
CA SER A 93 -3.33 -8.36 -19.63
C SER A 93 -3.32 -9.64 -18.81
N ASP A 94 -3.40 -10.78 -19.47
CA ASP A 94 -3.26 -12.09 -18.81
C ASP A 94 -1.78 -12.48 -18.55
N GLY A 95 -0.85 -11.57 -18.79
CA GLY A 95 0.57 -11.88 -18.67
C GLY A 95 0.96 -12.32 -17.27
N LEU A 96 0.52 -11.59 -16.24
CA LEU A 96 0.78 -12.00 -14.85
C LEU A 96 0.06 -13.30 -14.48
N LEU A 97 -1.17 -13.50 -14.94
CA LEU A 97 -1.92 -14.73 -14.69
C LEU A 97 -1.20 -15.95 -15.29
N LYS A 98 -0.63 -15.82 -16.50
CA LYS A 98 0.15 -16.89 -17.14
C LYS A 98 1.39 -17.26 -16.31
N GLU A 99 2.10 -16.27 -15.77
CA GLU A 99 3.27 -16.49 -14.92
C GLU A 99 2.91 -17.11 -13.56
N LEU A 100 1.76 -16.76 -13.00
CA LEU A 100 1.25 -17.36 -11.76
C LEU A 100 0.81 -18.83 -11.94
N GLY A 101 0.35 -19.18 -13.16
CA GLY A 101 -0.02 -20.55 -13.52
C GLY A 101 -1.51 -20.85 -13.36
N ARG A 102 -1.85 -22.10 -13.74
CA ARG A 102 -3.24 -22.56 -13.91
C ARG A 102 -4.08 -22.60 -12.62
N ASP A 103 -3.44 -22.64 -11.47
CA ASP A 103 -4.12 -22.73 -10.16
C ASP A 103 -4.57 -21.34 -9.67
N TRP A 104 -4.29 -20.30 -10.44
CA TRP A 104 -4.70 -18.93 -10.16
C TRP A 104 -5.86 -18.49 -11.02
N HIS A 105 -6.75 -17.71 -10.42
CA HIS A 105 -7.88 -17.06 -11.02
C HIS A 105 -7.72 -15.55 -11.00
N ARG A 106 -8.38 -14.85 -11.90
CA ARG A 106 -8.36 -13.38 -11.98
C ARG A 106 -9.76 -12.82 -12.12
N ALA A 107 -10.04 -11.74 -11.39
CA ALA A 107 -11.19 -10.88 -11.59
C ALA A 107 -10.75 -9.41 -11.44
N GLY A 108 -10.78 -8.64 -12.51
CA GLY A 108 -10.17 -7.30 -12.53
C GLY A 108 -8.70 -7.36 -12.14
N ASN A 109 -8.34 -6.61 -11.11
CA ASN A 109 -6.97 -6.53 -10.55
C ASN A 109 -6.82 -7.34 -9.26
N VAL A 110 -7.64 -8.36 -9.07
CA VAL A 110 -7.53 -9.32 -7.97
C VAL A 110 -7.20 -10.68 -8.54
N TYR A 111 -6.15 -11.30 -8.03
CA TYR A 111 -5.69 -12.63 -8.39
C TYR A 111 -5.74 -13.53 -7.15
N ALA A 112 -6.25 -14.75 -7.27
CA ALA A 112 -6.35 -15.68 -6.15
C ALA A 112 -6.20 -17.14 -6.58
N LYS A 113 -5.81 -17.99 -5.63
CA LYS A 113 -5.80 -19.47 -5.76
C LYS A 113 -7.20 -20.08 -5.63
N HIS A 114 -8.20 -19.26 -5.36
CA HIS A 114 -9.57 -19.65 -5.13
C HIS A 114 -10.48 -19.09 -6.22
N PRO A 115 -11.63 -19.72 -6.53
CA PRO A 115 -12.59 -19.19 -7.48
C PRO A 115 -13.04 -17.77 -7.10
N LEU A 116 -13.22 -16.94 -8.11
CA LEU A 116 -13.57 -15.53 -7.97
C LEU A 116 -14.91 -15.21 -8.63
N THR A 117 -15.65 -14.30 -8.03
CA THR A 117 -16.84 -13.68 -8.62
C THR A 117 -16.77 -12.16 -8.50
N GLN A 118 -16.87 -11.46 -9.62
CA GLN A 118 -17.00 -10.01 -9.61
C GLN A 118 -18.37 -9.63 -9.04
N ILE A 119 -18.39 -8.76 -8.03
CA ILE A 119 -19.61 -8.24 -7.41
C ILE A 119 -19.61 -6.71 -7.41
N ALA A 120 -20.74 -6.11 -7.08
CA ALA A 120 -20.79 -4.68 -6.84
C ALA A 120 -19.84 -4.32 -5.67
N GLY A 121 -18.93 -3.38 -5.92
CA GLY A 121 -17.99 -2.90 -4.91
C GLY A 121 -16.67 -3.68 -4.79
N GLY A 122 -16.56 -4.93 -5.26
CA GLY A 122 -15.35 -5.73 -5.09
C GLY A 122 -15.35 -7.07 -5.80
N VAL A 123 -14.48 -7.95 -5.35
CA VAL A 123 -14.35 -9.33 -5.86
C VAL A 123 -14.55 -10.29 -4.68
N ARG A 124 -15.49 -11.21 -4.82
CA ARG A 124 -15.69 -12.29 -3.85
C ARG A 124 -14.74 -13.43 -4.14
N VAL A 125 -13.97 -13.81 -3.15
CA VAL A 125 -13.10 -14.98 -3.13
C VAL A 125 -13.84 -16.11 -2.43
N HIS A 126 -14.09 -17.22 -3.12
CA HIS A 126 -14.81 -18.37 -2.58
C HIS A 126 -13.83 -19.29 -1.87
N LEU A 127 -13.93 -19.40 -0.56
CA LEU A 127 -13.10 -20.26 0.26
C LEU A 127 -13.77 -21.63 0.49
N PRO A 128 -13.03 -22.66 0.89
CA PRO A 128 -13.63 -23.93 1.30
C PRO A 128 -14.70 -23.76 2.39
N ASN A 129 -15.61 -24.74 2.49
CA ASN A 129 -16.69 -24.78 3.48
C ASN A 129 -17.68 -23.62 3.37
N ASN A 130 -18.02 -23.19 2.15
CA ASN A 130 -18.95 -22.10 1.85
C ASN A 130 -18.61 -20.76 2.51
N ARG A 131 -17.36 -20.55 2.84
CA ARG A 131 -16.87 -19.24 3.33
C ARG A 131 -16.50 -18.35 2.15
N SER A 132 -16.53 -17.06 2.37
CA SER A 132 -16.04 -16.10 1.38
C SER A 132 -15.41 -14.88 2.05
N VAL A 133 -14.57 -14.20 1.28
CA VAL A 133 -14.00 -12.90 1.62
C VAL A 133 -14.19 -11.98 0.43
N VAL A 134 -14.63 -10.76 0.67
CA VAL A 134 -14.71 -9.75 -0.39
C VAL A 134 -13.44 -8.92 -0.38
N VAL A 135 -12.71 -8.97 -1.48
CA VAL A 135 -11.50 -8.15 -1.68
C VAL A 135 -11.87 -6.92 -2.49
N VAL A 136 -11.58 -5.76 -1.93
CA VAL A 136 -11.76 -4.46 -2.59
C VAL A 136 -10.37 -3.88 -2.86
N ASN A 137 -9.90 -4.04 -4.09
CA ASN A 137 -8.62 -3.48 -4.50
C ASN A 137 -8.77 -2.02 -4.94
N THR A 138 -7.82 -1.16 -4.56
CA THR A 138 -7.84 0.27 -4.86
C THR A 138 -6.45 0.79 -5.23
N HIS A 139 -6.42 1.86 -6.01
CA HIS A 139 -5.22 2.65 -6.26
C HIS A 139 -5.66 4.11 -6.33
N TRP A 140 -5.38 4.85 -5.27
CA TRP A 140 -5.80 6.25 -5.22
C TRP A 140 -4.96 7.12 -6.13
N TRP A 141 -5.54 8.23 -6.55
CA TRP A 141 -4.84 9.18 -7.38
C TRP A 141 -4.60 10.47 -6.59
N PRO A 142 -3.35 10.89 -6.38
CA PRO A 142 -3.03 12.04 -5.56
C PRO A 142 -3.30 13.35 -6.34
N THR A 143 -4.58 13.62 -6.65
CA THR A 143 -4.99 14.88 -7.29
C THR A 143 -4.61 16.05 -6.38
N GLY A 144 -3.84 17.00 -6.90
CA GLY A 144 -3.24 18.08 -6.10
C GLY A 144 -1.82 17.80 -5.64
N GLY A 145 -1.34 16.59 -5.89
CA GLY A 145 0.01 16.12 -5.57
C GLY A 145 0.05 15.11 -4.43
N TYR A 146 1.09 14.33 -4.42
CA TYR A 146 1.40 13.41 -3.32
C TYR A 146 1.62 14.21 -2.04
N GLY A 147 0.84 13.95 -1.00
CA GLY A 147 0.77 14.75 0.21
C GLY A 147 2.12 15.07 0.83
N PRO A 148 2.95 14.08 1.09
CA PRO A 148 4.32 14.28 1.54
C PRO A 148 5.15 15.22 0.66
N SER A 149 5.06 15.11 -0.65
CA SER A 149 5.79 16.02 -1.55
C SER A 149 5.27 17.46 -1.51
N VAL A 150 3.98 17.65 -1.21
CA VAL A 150 3.42 19.00 -0.99
C VAL A 150 4.03 19.64 0.25
N VAL A 151 4.13 18.87 1.32
CA VAL A 151 4.81 19.31 2.55
C VAL A 151 6.27 19.64 2.26
N GLN A 152 7.02 18.71 1.67
CA GLN A 152 8.42 18.89 1.35
C GLN A 152 8.69 20.17 0.55
N LYS A 153 7.91 20.39 -0.51
CA LYS A 153 8.05 21.60 -1.36
C LYS A 153 7.82 22.90 -0.59
N ARG A 154 6.94 22.91 0.40
CA ARG A 154 6.74 24.09 1.26
C ARG A 154 7.95 24.35 2.13
N LEU A 155 8.47 23.27 2.75
CA LEU A 155 9.65 23.36 3.62
C LEU A 155 10.90 23.77 2.84
N GLU A 156 11.10 23.26 1.63
CA GLU A 156 12.20 23.63 0.74
C GLU A 156 12.16 25.12 0.34
N LYS A 157 10.96 25.73 0.33
CA LYS A 157 10.78 27.18 0.12
C LYS A 157 10.98 28.02 1.38
N GLY A 158 11.34 27.42 2.49
CA GLY A 158 11.50 28.10 3.77
C GLY A 158 10.17 28.40 4.49
N ASP A 159 9.07 27.79 4.06
CA ASP A 159 7.77 27.88 4.72
C ASP A 159 7.78 26.97 5.98
N VAL A 160 8.52 27.41 6.99
CA VAL A 160 8.62 26.73 8.29
C VAL A 160 7.39 27.06 9.12
N PRO A 161 6.57 26.07 9.50
CA PRO A 161 5.36 26.35 10.25
C PRO A 161 5.67 26.87 11.67
N GLN A 162 5.09 28.02 11.99
CA GLN A 162 5.07 28.56 13.35
C GLN A 162 3.87 28.02 14.14
N ASP A 163 2.78 27.70 13.45
CA ASP A 163 1.55 27.12 13.96
C ASP A 163 1.34 25.80 13.23
N LEU A 164 1.50 24.68 13.93
CA LEU A 164 1.44 23.33 13.37
C LEU A 164 0.01 22.94 12.98
N ASP A 165 -1.00 23.36 13.72
CA ASP A 165 -2.41 23.04 13.41
C ASP A 165 -2.88 23.78 12.15
N LYS A 166 -2.47 25.04 12.01
CA LYS A 166 -2.73 25.82 10.81
C LYS A 166 -1.99 25.24 9.60
N PHE A 167 -0.75 24.79 9.79
CA PHE A 167 0.03 24.13 8.73
C PHE A 167 -0.63 22.84 8.29
N GLU A 168 -1.03 21.96 9.23
CA GLU A 168 -1.75 20.73 8.94
C GLU A 168 -3.03 21.01 8.14
N THR A 169 -3.84 21.98 8.60
CA THR A 169 -5.06 22.39 7.89
C THR A 169 -4.78 22.80 6.44
N GLN A 170 -3.72 23.55 6.20
CA GLN A 170 -3.31 23.98 4.86
C GLN A 170 -2.84 22.80 3.99
N ILE A 171 -2.12 21.85 4.56
CA ILE A 171 -1.69 20.63 3.85
C ILE A 171 -2.91 19.78 3.47
N LEU A 172 -3.81 19.51 4.40
CA LEU A 172 -5.02 18.74 4.14
C LEU A 172 -5.91 19.39 3.07
N LYS A 173 -6.00 20.74 3.08
CA LYS A 173 -6.69 21.49 2.03
C LYS A 173 -6.00 21.33 0.67
N ALA A 174 -4.68 21.46 0.61
CA ALA A 174 -3.91 21.35 -0.64
C ALA A 174 -4.00 19.94 -1.24
N THR A 175 -4.13 18.90 -0.42
CA THR A 175 -4.21 17.50 -0.84
C THR A 175 -5.64 16.96 -0.93
N SER A 176 -6.65 17.79 -0.70
CA SER A 176 -8.07 17.38 -0.63
C SER A 176 -8.62 16.74 -1.91
N GLY A 177 -7.93 16.91 -3.05
CA GLY A 177 -8.29 16.28 -4.31
C GLY A 177 -8.31 14.74 -4.26
N ILE A 178 -7.55 14.12 -3.34
CA ILE A 178 -7.53 12.66 -3.15
C ILE A 178 -8.88 12.10 -2.65
N ALA A 179 -9.76 12.96 -2.13
CA ALA A 179 -11.09 12.55 -1.71
C ALA A 179 -12.01 12.15 -2.88
N ARG A 180 -11.82 12.74 -4.05
CA ARG A 180 -12.81 12.78 -5.12
C ARG A 180 -12.44 11.88 -6.29
N GLY A 181 -13.45 11.63 -7.14
CA GLY A 181 -13.29 10.83 -8.36
C GLY A 181 -13.28 9.32 -8.13
N PRO A 182 -13.17 8.54 -9.20
CA PRO A 182 -13.23 7.07 -9.12
C PRO A 182 -12.04 6.45 -8.37
N ARG A 183 -10.95 7.18 -8.23
CA ARG A 183 -9.76 6.78 -7.49
C ARG A 183 -9.57 7.57 -6.20
N GLY A 184 -10.63 8.12 -5.61
CA GLY A 184 -10.59 8.82 -4.34
C GLY A 184 -11.10 7.97 -3.19
N TYR A 185 -10.75 8.35 -1.94
CA TYR A 185 -11.18 7.59 -0.77
C TYR A 185 -12.69 7.59 -0.55
N LEU A 186 -13.42 8.62 -0.95
CA LEU A 186 -14.88 8.63 -0.84
C LEU A 186 -15.53 7.56 -1.73
N ASN A 187 -14.99 7.35 -2.94
CA ASN A 187 -15.45 6.25 -3.79
C ASN A 187 -15.20 4.88 -3.15
N LEU A 188 -14.03 4.69 -2.56
CA LEU A 188 -13.71 3.45 -1.85
C LEU A 188 -14.69 3.22 -0.69
N ILE A 189 -14.95 4.23 0.15
CA ILE A 189 -15.89 4.13 1.26
C ILE A 189 -17.30 3.77 0.76
N ASN A 190 -17.77 4.41 -0.30
CA ASN A 190 -19.07 4.11 -0.90
C ASN A 190 -19.18 2.68 -1.43
N ARG A 191 -18.08 2.07 -1.83
CA ARG A 191 -18.02 0.66 -2.25
C ARG A 191 -18.00 -0.31 -1.07
N VAL A 192 -17.27 0.03 -0.03
CA VAL A 192 -17.00 -0.85 1.12
C VAL A 192 -18.15 -0.84 2.12
N LYS A 193 -18.71 0.34 2.41
CA LYS A 193 -19.75 0.50 3.44
C LYS A 193 -20.96 -0.44 3.26
N PRO A 194 -21.58 -0.56 2.07
CA PRO A 194 -22.69 -1.49 1.88
C PRO A 194 -22.30 -2.96 2.11
N LEU A 195 -21.05 -3.33 1.81
CA LEU A 195 -20.55 -4.69 2.03
C LEU A 195 -20.41 -4.98 3.53
N ILE A 196 -19.87 -4.05 4.30
CA ILE A 196 -19.75 -4.17 5.76
C ILE A 196 -21.14 -4.23 6.39
N GLU A 197 -22.06 -3.37 5.98
CA GLU A 197 -23.45 -3.33 6.48
C GLU A 197 -24.20 -4.63 6.15
N ALA A 198 -23.88 -5.29 5.05
CA ALA A 198 -24.39 -6.61 4.70
C ALA A 198 -23.74 -7.77 5.49
N GLY A 199 -22.79 -7.49 6.38
CA GLY A 199 -22.09 -8.51 7.17
C GLY A 199 -21.03 -9.30 6.41
N GLU A 200 -20.58 -8.80 5.27
CA GLU A 200 -19.49 -9.44 4.51
C GLU A 200 -18.15 -9.29 5.24
N VAL A 201 -17.30 -10.30 5.11
CA VAL A 201 -15.90 -10.18 5.51
C VAL A 201 -15.16 -9.43 4.41
N VAL A 202 -14.82 -8.16 4.68
CA VAL A 202 -14.22 -7.27 3.69
C VAL A 202 -12.74 -7.07 3.97
N VAL A 203 -11.91 -7.18 2.94
CA VAL A 203 -10.50 -6.82 2.98
C VAL A 203 -10.21 -5.83 1.86
N VAL A 204 -9.62 -4.71 2.21
CA VAL A 204 -9.20 -3.67 1.26
C VAL A 204 -7.69 -3.76 1.07
N THR A 205 -7.25 -3.90 -0.18
CA THR A 205 -5.84 -3.84 -0.57
C THR A 205 -5.62 -2.61 -1.43
N GLY A 206 -4.47 -1.94 -1.32
CA GLY A 206 -4.24 -0.79 -2.17
C GLY A 206 -2.90 -0.09 -2.01
N ASP A 207 -2.53 0.59 -3.09
CA ASP A 207 -1.68 1.77 -3.05
C ASP A 207 -2.59 2.99 -2.84
N PHE A 208 -2.54 3.53 -1.64
CA PHE A 208 -3.40 4.64 -1.26
C PHE A 208 -2.82 6.01 -1.66
N ASN A 209 -1.57 6.06 -2.12
CA ASN A 209 -0.88 7.31 -2.47
C ASN A 209 -1.04 8.42 -1.41
N GLU A 210 -1.32 8.01 -0.19
CA GLU A 210 -1.44 8.84 1.00
C GLU A 210 -0.90 8.04 2.19
N PRO A 211 -0.04 8.59 3.05
CA PRO A 211 0.39 7.90 4.28
C PRO A 211 -0.77 7.64 5.24
N SER A 212 -0.54 6.83 6.26
CA SER A 212 -1.49 6.67 7.36
C SER A 212 -1.32 7.80 8.39
N HIS A 213 -2.44 8.29 8.93
CA HIS A 213 -2.41 9.18 10.09
C HIS A 213 -1.79 8.49 11.33
N GLN A 214 -1.82 7.15 11.37
CA GLN A 214 -1.20 6.35 12.43
C GLN A 214 0.33 6.23 12.26
N ASP A 215 0.89 6.71 11.15
CA ASP A 215 2.32 6.75 10.88
C ASP A 215 2.90 8.17 11.06
N TRP A 216 2.05 9.19 10.86
CA TRP A 216 2.42 10.60 10.96
C TRP A 216 1.91 11.20 12.27
N THR A 217 2.40 10.63 13.36
CA THR A 217 2.02 10.99 14.71
C THR A 217 2.95 12.06 15.29
N GLN A 218 2.52 12.65 16.39
CA GLN A 218 3.37 13.55 17.17
C GLN A 218 4.64 12.83 17.65
N ALA A 219 4.52 11.58 18.10
CA ALA A 219 5.66 10.80 18.55
C ALA A 219 6.67 10.52 17.42
N ALA A 220 6.19 10.22 16.21
CA ALA A 220 7.05 10.05 15.03
C ALA A 220 7.76 11.34 14.66
N ALA A 221 7.09 12.50 14.73
CA ALA A 221 7.68 13.81 14.49
C ALA A 221 8.76 14.13 15.52
N GLU A 222 8.50 13.92 16.82
CA GLU A 222 9.45 14.16 17.91
C GLU A 222 10.71 13.29 17.82
N ARG A 223 10.59 12.12 17.19
CA ARG A 223 11.73 11.25 16.90
C ARG A 223 12.46 11.63 15.60
N GLY A 224 12.05 12.72 14.94
CA GLY A 224 12.65 13.17 13.68
C GLY A 224 12.39 12.22 12.52
N MET A 225 11.23 11.58 12.52
CA MET A 225 10.79 10.67 11.45
C MET A 225 10.05 11.40 10.32
N ASP A 226 10.01 12.67 10.34
CA ASP A 226 9.47 13.61 9.36
C ASP A 226 10.33 13.82 8.10
N ARG A 227 11.50 13.30 8.05
CA ARG A 227 12.47 12.90 6.99
C ARG A 227 12.71 13.76 5.75
N TRP A 228 12.09 14.87 5.61
CA TRP A 228 12.06 15.60 4.39
C TRP A 228 12.88 16.80 4.37
N VAL A 229 13.67 16.86 5.27
CA VAL A 229 14.42 18.04 5.50
C VAL A 229 15.60 18.13 4.58
N LYS A 230 15.28 18.42 3.34
CA LYS A 230 16.23 19.09 2.51
C LYS A 230 16.28 20.55 2.93
N ASN A 231 17.05 20.84 4.01
CA ASN A 231 17.49 22.18 4.35
C ASN A 231 16.45 23.25 4.67
N THR A 232 15.81 23.09 5.74
CA THR A 232 15.48 24.23 6.56
C THR A 232 16.52 24.28 7.66
N SER A 233 17.68 24.87 7.40
CA SER A 233 18.79 24.99 8.38
C SER A 233 19.32 23.67 9.01
N GLY A 234 19.16 22.52 8.34
CA GLY A 234 19.64 21.23 8.83
C GLY A 234 18.87 20.68 10.04
N ARG A 235 17.74 21.25 10.40
CA ARG A 235 16.90 20.78 11.51
C ARG A 235 15.70 20.02 11.00
N PRO A 236 15.43 18.81 11.48
CA PRO A 236 14.18 18.11 11.22
C PRO A 236 13.00 18.97 11.65
N LEU A 237 12.02 19.14 10.81
CA LEU A 237 10.74 19.72 11.21
C LEU A 237 9.89 18.64 11.88
N ARG A 238 9.27 19.02 12.96
CA ARG A 238 8.49 18.12 13.79
C ARG A 238 7.03 18.55 13.70
N PHE A 239 6.22 17.76 13.04
CA PHE A 239 4.77 17.95 12.95
C PHE A 239 4.08 16.62 12.68
N LYS A 240 2.80 16.55 13.02
CA LYS A 240 1.91 15.45 12.69
C LYS A 240 0.99 15.85 11.54
N VAL A 241 0.46 14.87 10.81
CA VAL A 241 -0.61 15.10 9.83
C VAL A 241 -1.64 13.98 9.93
N ALA A 242 -2.88 14.34 10.23
CA ALA A 242 -4.01 13.43 10.23
C ALA A 242 -4.56 13.26 8.80
N TRP A 243 -3.87 12.50 7.98
CA TRP A 243 -4.19 12.29 6.58
C TRP A 243 -5.65 11.88 6.37
N ALA A 244 -6.37 12.67 5.60
CA ALA A 244 -7.83 12.64 5.55
C ALA A 244 -8.40 11.30 5.08
N GLY A 245 -7.77 10.65 4.10
CA GLY A 245 -8.22 9.36 3.59
C GLY A 245 -8.07 8.25 4.62
N SER A 246 -6.92 8.18 5.31
CA SER A 246 -6.70 7.14 6.32
C SER A 246 -7.62 7.33 7.55
N VAL A 247 -7.86 8.58 7.97
CA VAL A 247 -8.87 8.89 9.00
C VAL A 247 -10.28 8.49 8.56
N ALA A 248 -10.62 8.73 7.30
CA ALA A 248 -11.93 8.39 6.77
C ALA A 248 -12.16 6.87 6.70
N LEU A 249 -11.13 6.07 6.40
CA LEU A 249 -11.21 4.61 6.41
C LEU A 249 -11.45 4.08 7.84
N GLU A 250 -10.75 4.60 8.83
CA GLU A 250 -10.95 4.23 10.23
C GLU A 250 -12.39 4.57 10.69
N LYS A 251 -12.87 5.77 10.37
CA LYS A 251 -14.26 6.18 10.66
C LYS A 251 -15.31 5.32 9.94
N ALA A 252 -14.96 4.73 8.81
CA ALA A 252 -15.81 3.78 8.09
C ALA A 252 -15.77 2.35 8.67
N GLY A 253 -15.03 2.13 9.77
CA GLY A 253 -14.92 0.85 10.45
C GLY A 253 -13.81 -0.07 9.95
N LEU A 254 -12.90 0.43 9.13
CA LEU A 254 -11.78 -0.34 8.61
C LEU A 254 -10.53 -0.16 9.46
N SER A 255 -9.98 -1.26 9.93
CA SER A 255 -8.73 -1.30 10.71
C SER A 255 -7.53 -1.47 9.78
N ASP A 256 -6.45 -0.75 10.05
CA ASP A 256 -5.16 -0.94 9.38
C ASP A 256 -4.49 -2.23 9.90
N ALA A 257 -4.33 -3.21 9.02
CA ALA A 257 -3.82 -4.54 9.40
C ALA A 257 -2.38 -4.47 9.96
N TYR A 258 -1.54 -3.61 9.38
CA TYR A 258 -0.16 -3.48 9.84
C TYR A 258 -0.08 -2.82 11.21
N ARG A 259 -0.83 -1.72 11.44
CA ARG A 259 -0.87 -1.04 12.75
C ARG A 259 -1.57 -1.84 13.82
N THR A 260 -2.58 -2.64 13.46
CA THR A 260 -3.19 -3.61 14.39
C THR A 260 -2.14 -4.62 14.91
N ARG A 261 -1.24 -5.07 14.03
CA ARG A 261 -0.19 -6.04 14.41
C ARG A 261 1.04 -5.38 15.01
N PHE A 262 1.40 -4.19 14.56
CA PHE A 262 2.58 -3.43 14.94
C PHE A 262 2.19 -1.98 15.30
N PRO A 263 1.65 -1.76 16.49
CA PRO A 263 1.10 -0.45 16.87
C PRO A 263 2.17 0.63 17.06
N ASP A 264 3.43 0.25 17.30
CA ASP A 264 4.54 1.18 17.48
C ASP A 264 5.13 1.55 16.11
N GLU A 265 4.73 2.69 15.59
CA GLU A 265 5.14 3.20 14.27
C GLU A 265 6.61 3.61 14.21
N ILE A 266 7.22 3.88 15.37
CA ILE A 266 8.61 4.26 15.46
C ILE A 266 9.51 3.03 15.31
N LYS A 267 9.19 1.95 16.04
CA LYS A 267 9.97 0.71 15.98
C LYS A 267 9.69 -0.10 14.71
N LYS A 268 8.48 0.04 14.18
CA LYS A 268 8.00 -0.69 13.00
C LYS A 268 7.35 0.26 11.99
N PRO A 269 8.12 1.13 11.32
CA PRO A 269 7.55 2.09 10.37
C PRO A 269 6.83 1.41 9.20
N GLY A 270 7.33 0.27 8.70
CA GLY A 270 6.68 -0.48 7.63
C GLY A 270 6.66 0.23 6.29
N ASN A 271 7.64 1.07 6.02
CA ASN A 271 7.69 1.86 4.78
C ASN A 271 7.59 0.98 3.54
N THR A 272 6.78 1.42 2.56
CA THR A 272 6.58 0.76 1.27
C THR A 272 6.98 1.65 0.10
N TRP A 273 7.05 2.94 0.32
CA TRP A 273 7.47 3.97 -0.62
C TRP A 273 8.55 4.87 0.04
N THR A 274 9.67 5.26 -0.59
CA THR A 274 10.05 4.85 -1.95
C THR A 274 10.83 3.56 -1.87
N PRO A 275 10.78 2.69 -2.92
CA PRO A 275 11.74 1.60 -2.99
C PRO A 275 13.15 2.18 -3.06
N PRO A 276 14.18 1.46 -2.55
CA PRO A 276 15.56 1.91 -2.58
C PRO A 276 16.07 1.95 -4.03
N TYR A 277 15.83 3.06 -4.71
CA TYR A 277 16.41 3.28 -6.01
C TYR A 277 17.93 3.48 -5.89
N PRO A 278 18.73 2.89 -6.77
CA PRO A 278 20.16 3.11 -6.80
C PRO A 278 20.50 4.60 -6.90
N ASP A 279 21.54 5.03 -6.21
CA ASP A 279 22.07 6.37 -6.38
C ASP A 279 22.50 6.63 -7.82
N GLY A 280 22.28 7.86 -8.28
CA GLY A 280 22.60 8.27 -9.65
C GLY A 280 21.55 7.88 -10.70
N LEU A 281 20.42 7.27 -10.32
CA LEU A 281 19.35 6.99 -11.25
C LEU A 281 18.71 8.30 -11.74
N PRO A 282 18.66 8.57 -13.08
CA PRO A 282 18.13 9.81 -13.61
C PRO A 282 16.68 10.08 -13.14
N GLY A 283 16.42 11.31 -12.70
CA GLY A 283 15.10 11.73 -12.23
C GLY A 283 14.73 11.25 -10.82
N ARG A 284 15.65 10.62 -10.09
CA ARG A 284 15.48 10.22 -8.69
C ARG A 284 16.45 10.93 -7.77
N GLN A 285 16.00 11.22 -6.58
CA GLN A 285 16.86 11.74 -5.51
C GLN A 285 17.70 10.59 -4.93
N PRO A 286 18.90 10.88 -4.42
CA PRO A 286 19.65 9.90 -3.63
C PRO A 286 18.78 9.30 -2.52
N TYR A 287 19.00 8.03 -2.18
CA TYR A 287 18.14 7.30 -1.25
C TYR A 287 17.92 8.02 0.09
N HIS A 288 18.98 8.61 0.64
CA HIS A 288 18.92 9.36 1.91
C HIS A 288 18.13 10.68 1.83
N HIS A 289 17.78 11.14 0.62
CA HIS A 289 16.92 12.29 0.38
C HIS A 289 15.49 11.87 -0.02
N GLN A 290 15.20 10.59 -0.09
CA GLN A 290 13.88 10.10 -0.46
C GLN A 290 12.96 10.07 0.75
N VAL A 291 11.70 10.41 0.51
CA VAL A 291 10.65 10.26 1.50
C VAL A 291 10.29 8.80 1.63
N LEU A 292 10.31 8.31 2.85
CA LEU A 292 9.96 6.91 3.15
C LEU A 292 8.61 6.89 3.85
N ASP A 293 7.59 6.39 3.16
CA ASP A 293 6.23 6.31 3.67
C ASP A 293 5.64 4.92 3.49
N ARG A 294 4.61 4.63 4.25
CA ARG A 294 3.78 3.46 4.09
C ARG A 294 2.48 3.87 3.41
N ILE A 295 2.42 3.70 2.09
CA ILE A 295 1.27 4.04 1.26
C ILE A 295 0.55 2.81 0.70
N ASP A 296 1.24 1.66 0.63
CA ASP A 296 0.61 0.38 0.31
C ASP A 296 0.14 -0.27 1.60
N ARG A 297 -1.16 -0.51 1.70
CA ARG A 297 -1.79 -0.95 2.94
C ARG A 297 -2.84 -2.01 2.70
N ILE A 298 -3.15 -2.74 3.77
CA ILE A 298 -4.28 -3.65 3.84
C ILE A 298 -5.15 -3.22 5.02
N HIS A 299 -6.45 -3.11 4.79
CA HIS A 299 -7.45 -2.81 5.81
C HIS A 299 -8.51 -3.92 5.87
N PHE A 300 -9.12 -4.11 7.03
CA PHE A 300 -10.16 -5.12 7.27
C PHE A 300 -11.18 -4.65 8.29
#